data_ff06ee8c8345a8ec7ab5a01f60d4273f
#
_entry.id   ff06ee8c8345a8ec7ab5a01f60d4273f
#
_cell.length_a   1.000
_cell.length_b   1.000
_cell.length_c   1.000
_cell.angle_alpha   90.00
_cell.angle_beta   90.00
_cell.angle_gamma   90.00
#
_symmetry.space_group_name_H-M   'P 1'
#
loop_
_entity.id
_entity.type
_entity.pdbx_description
1 polymer ?
#
loop_
_entity_poly.entity_id
_entity_poly.type
_entity_poly.pdbx_seq_one_letter_code
_entity_poly.pdbx_strand_id
1 'polypeptide(L)'
;MCIRDSFSTAHIYQSTLNALRLFCKADVIRFNQMDRSRLKQFESHLRNKGCAWNTVSTYMRTLRSTYNKAVDEGLAEEKPRLFRHVYTGVKANTKRALDAGDMNKLLKAPLPQSLSQSLEKSRAWLTLMFLLRGMPFVDLAYLHKKDLQDSVISYRRHKTGTLLTVEVPPTAMKLIQQYKSMDADSPYLFPILSGNRESKEEYIEYQHALRKLNYDLKQLAVYCSIKFNVSSYTVRHKW
;
A
#
# COMPACT_ATOMS: atom_id res chain seq x y z
N MET A 1 19.70 -1.87 9.60
CA MET A 1 18.28 -1.46 9.46
C MET A 1 18.07 -0.98 8.03
N CYS A 2 17.29 -1.67 7.24
CA CYS A 2 17.18 -1.39 5.80
C CYS A 2 16.35 -0.12 5.59
N ILE A 3 16.91 0.88 4.93
CA ILE A 3 16.32 2.22 4.67
C ILE A 3 14.99 2.14 3.90
N ARG A 4 14.67 0.99 3.31
CA ARG A 4 13.48 0.76 2.46
C ARG A 4 12.14 0.69 3.19
N ASP A 5 12.13 0.47 4.51
CA ASP A 5 10.89 0.40 5.31
C ASP A 5 10.46 1.76 5.87
N SER A 6 11.17 2.84 5.54
CA SER A 6 11.19 4.01 6.40
C SER A 6 9.90 4.84 6.39
N PHE A 7 9.40 5.27 5.23
CA PHE A 7 8.31 6.26 5.21
C PHE A 7 6.95 5.68 5.58
N SER A 8 6.59 4.50 5.06
CA SER A 8 5.31 3.85 5.40
C SER A 8 5.29 3.42 6.88
N THR A 9 6.38 2.86 7.36
CA THR A 9 6.53 2.45 8.76
C THR A 9 6.55 3.69 9.67
N ALA A 10 7.34 4.72 9.35
CA ALA A 10 7.37 5.98 10.09
C ALA A 10 5.98 6.63 10.17
N HIS A 11 5.21 6.60 9.09
CA HIS A 11 3.84 7.11 9.07
C HIS A 11 2.92 6.35 10.04
N ILE A 12 3.07 5.03 10.17
CA ILE A 12 2.29 4.22 11.12
C ILE A 12 2.67 4.59 12.56
N TYR A 13 3.96 4.73 12.87
CA TYR A 13 4.42 5.18 14.19
C TYR A 13 3.89 6.57 14.52
N GLN A 14 4.00 7.52 13.58
CA GLN A 14 3.50 8.89 13.76
C GLN A 14 1.98 8.91 13.98
N SER A 15 1.22 8.14 13.18
CA SER A 15 -0.23 8.05 13.31
C SER A 15 -0.64 7.44 14.66
N THR A 16 0.10 6.42 15.13
CA THR A 16 -0.13 5.81 16.44
C THR A 16 0.15 6.79 17.57
N LEU A 17 1.27 7.53 17.49
CA LEU A 17 1.64 8.55 18.48
C LEU A 17 0.59 9.67 18.54
N ASN A 18 0.15 10.16 17.37
CA ASN A 18 -0.88 11.21 17.31
C ASN A 18 -2.21 10.74 17.93
N ALA A 19 -2.63 9.50 17.63
CA ALA A 19 -3.84 8.94 18.22
C ALA A 19 -3.72 8.79 19.75
N LEU A 20 -2.55 8.40 20.25
CA LEU A 20 -2.28 8.24 21.66
C LEU A 20 -2.23 9.61 22.38
N ARG A 21 -1.60 10.62 21.78
CA ARG A 21 -1.57 12.01 22.29
C ARG A 21 -2.97 12.58 22.43
N LEU A 22 -3.81 12.40 21.43
CA LEU A 22 -5.21 12.83 21.46
C LEU A 22 -6.00 12.12 22.57
N PHE A 23 -5.78 10.85 22.80
CA PHE A 23 -6.40 10.09 23.89
C PHE A 23 -5.92 10.56 25.27
N CYS A 24 -4.61 10.72 25.42
CA CYS A 24 -4.00 11.12 26.69
C CYS A 24 -4.16 12.62 27.00
N LYS A 25 -4.53 13.43 25.99
CA LYS A 25 -4.53 14.91 26.04
C LYS A 25 -3.18 15.46 26.53
N ALA A 26 -2.08 14.86 26.08
CA ALA A 26 -0.73 15.18 26.49
C ALA A 26 0.25 14.99 25.33
N ASP A 27 1.23 15.87 25.22
CA ASP A 27 2.29 15.79 24.20
C ASP A 27 3.38 14.78 24.55
N VAL A 28 3.60 14.58 25.84
CA VAL A 28 4.59 13.62 26.37
C VAL A 28 3.86 12.51 27.11
N ILE A 29 4.13 11.27 26.73
CA ILE A 29 3.54 10.08 27.33
C ILE A 29 4.69 9.19 27.80
N ARG A 30 4.77 8.97 29.11
CA ARG A 30 5.82 8.15 29.73
C ARG A 30 5.41 6.67 29.75
N PHE A 31 6.35 5.77 29.57
CA PHE A 31 6.11 4.32 29.59
C PHE A 31 5.58 3.80 30.92
N ASN A 32 5.97 4.40 32.03
CA ASN A 32 5.45 4.02 33.36
C ASN A 32 3.94 4.27 33.51
N GLN A 33 3.37 5.19 32.71
CA GLN A 33 1.92 5.48 32.68
C GLN A 33 1.13 4.46 31.84
N MET A 34 1.81 3.56 31.12
CA MET A 34 1.17 2.53 30.32
C MET A 34 0.89 1.30 31.20
N ASP A 35 -0.38 1.06 31.49
CA ASP A 35 -0.89 -0.14 32.14
C ASP A 35 -1.98 -0.81 31.31
N ARG A 36 -2.43 -1.98 31.76
CA ARG A 36 -3.46 -2.77 31.06
C ARG A 36 -4.79 -2.02 30.92
N SER A 37 -5.19 -1.30 31.97
CA SER A 37 -6.44 -0.52 32.01
C SER A 37 -6.38 0.60 30.98
N ARG A 38 -5.30 1.36 30.95
CA ARG A 38 -5.11 2.48 30.02
C ARG A 38 -5.05 2.03 28.58
N LEU A 39 -4.39 0.90 28.29
CA LEU A 39 -4.39 0.31 26.95
C LEU A 39 -5.79 -0.12 26.52
N LYS A 40 -6.60 -0.69 27.42
CA LYS A 40 -7.98 -1.07 27.15
C LYS A 40 -8.88 0.15 26.94
N GLN A 41 -8.70 1.21 27.71
CA GLN A 41 -9.39 2.48 27.52
C GLN A 41 -9.02 3.11 26.15
N PHE A 42 -7.75 3.05 25.75
CA PHE A 42 -7.33 3.52 24.43
C PHE A 42 -7.95 2.69 23.31
N GLU A 43 -8.03 1.38 23.44
CA GLU A 43 -8.76 0.51 22.48
C GLU A 43 -10.21 0.95 22.34
N SER A 44 -10.91 1.14 23.47
CA SER A 44 -12.31 1.59 23.48
C SER A 44 -12.47 2.98 22.87
N HIS A 45 -11.55 3.90 23.16
CA HIS A 45 -11.53 5.24 22.55
C HIS A 45 -11.40 5.18 21.02
N LEU A 46 -10.50 4.35 20.49
CA LEU A 46 -10.35 4.16 19.05
C LEU A 46 -11.61 3.56 18.42
N ARG A 47 -12.24 2.60 19.10
CA ARG A 47 -13.50 2.01 18.63
C ARG A 47 -14.64 3.01 18.63
N ASN A 48 -14.77 3.82 19.66
CA ASN A 48 -15.78 4.89 19.75
C ASN A 48 -15.60 5.96 18.68
N LYS A 49 -14.34 6.19 18.23
CA LYS A 49 -14.03 7.02 17.03
C LYS A 49 -14.34 6.35 15.70
N GLY A 50 -14.89 5.15 15.68
CA GLY A 50 -15.21 4.43 14.45
C GLY A 50 -14.02 3.71 13.78
N CYS A 51 -12.86 3.61 14.44
CA CYS A 51 -11.72 2.89 13.85
C CYS A 51 -12.07 1.42 13.63
N ALA A 52 -11.74 0.90 12.45
CA ALA A 52 -11.87 -0.53 12.17
C ALA A 52 -10.94 -1.36 13.08
N TRP A 53 -11.32 -2.62 13.36
CA TRP A 53 -10.51 -3.51 14.22
C TRP A 53 -9.08 -3.69 13.73
N ASN A 54 -8.85 -3.73 12.41
CA ASN A 54 -7.49 -3.82 11.87
C ASN A 54 -6.67 -2.55 12.11
N THR A 55 -7.31 -1.36 12.16
CA THR A 55 -6.64 -0.10 12.53
C THR A 55 -6.27 -0.11 14.01
N VAL A 56 -7.20 -0.53 14.88
CA VAL A 56 -6.94 -0.69 16.33
C VAL A 56 -5.78 -1.65 16.55
N SER A 57 -5.81 -2.82 15.88
CA SER A 57 -4.72 -3.80 15.95
C SER A 57 -3.38 -3.21 15.51
N THR A 58 -3.37 -2.44 14.42
CA THR A 58 -2.14 -1.80 13.95
C THR A 58 -1.57 -0.88 15.02
N TYR A 59 -2.38 -0.03 15.62
CA TYR A 59 -1.93 0.87 16.69
C TYR A 59 -1.44 0.11 17.92
N MET A 60 -2.17 -0.92 18.37
CA MET A 60 -1.76 -1.73 19.53
C MET A 60 -0.46 -2.50 19.28
N ARG A 61 -0.28 -3.05 18.07
CA ARG A 61 0.96 -3.74 17.69
C ARG A 61 2.14 -2.79 17.58
N THR A 62 1.93 -1.58 17.06
CA THR A 62 2.96 -0.53 17.01
C THR A 62 3.37 -0.11 18.42
N LEU A 63 2.41 0.15 19.31
CA LEU A 63 2.70 0.47 20.71
C LEU A 63 3.45 -0.65 21.41
N ARG A 64 3.04 -1.92 21.20
CA ARG A 64 3.74 -3.08 21.77
C ARG A 64 5.19 -3.16 21.27
N SER A 65 5.41 -2.96 19.97
CA SER A 65 6.76 -2.96 19.39
C SER A 65 7.63 -1.85 19.99
N THR A 66 7.07 -0.63 20.11
CA THR A 66 7.78 0.50 20.72
C THR A 66 8.09 0.26 22.19
N TYR A 67 7.13 -0.26 22.95
CA TYR A 67 7.30 -0.57 24.36
C TYR A 67 8.37 -1.65 24.58
N ASN A 68 8.29 -2.76 23.85
CA ASN A 68 9.27 -3.84 23.97
C ASN A 68 10.69 -3.33 23.64
N LYS A 69 10.83 -2.52 22.60
CA LYS A 69 12.12 -1.90 22.28
C LYS A 69 12.64 -0.99 23.41
N ALA A 70 11.76 -0.23 24.04
CA ALA A 70 12.14 0.60 25.20
C ALA A 70 12.56 -0.25 26.40
N VAL A 71 11.94 -1.40 26.62
CA VAL A 71 12.35 -2.37 27.65
C VAL A 71 13.73 -2.96 27.34
N ASP A 72 13.92 -3.41 26.07
CA ASP A 72 15.20 -3.97 25.62
C ASP A 72 16.36 -2.96 25.75
N GLU A 73 16.08 -1.67 25.59
CA GLU A 73 17.04 -0.56 25.72
C GLU A 73 17.16 -0.04 27.19
N GLY A 74 16.46 -0.64 28.16
CA GLY A 74 16.47 -0.21 29.56
C GLY A 74 15.74 1.11 29.84
N LEU A 75 14.97 1.63 28.90
CA LEU A 75 14.21 2.89 29.01
C LEU A 75 12.83 2.71 29.64
N ALA A 76 12.38 1.48 29.80
CA ALA A 76 11.11 1.13 30.42
C ALA A 76 11.24 -0.15 31.23
N GLU A 77 10.51 -0.21 32.35
CA GLU A 77 10.42 -1.42 33.17
C GLU A 77 9.52 -2.46 32.47
N GLU A 78 9.91 -3.73 32.50
CA GLU A 78 9.12 -4.81 31.96
C GLU A 78 7.83 -5.03 32.75
N LYS A 79 6.68 -4.94 32.12
CA LYS A 79 5.35 -5.26 32.68
C LYS A 79 4.82 -6.53 32.03
N PRO A 80 4.83 -7.68 32.73
CA PRO A 80 4.42 -8.96 32.15
C PRO A 80 3.01 -8.90 31.55
N ARG A 81 2.86 -9.38 30.33
CA ARG A 81 1.58 -9.51 29.65
C ARG A 81 0.79 -8.18 29.51
N LEU A 82 1.49 -7.03 29.40
CA LEU A 82 0.87 -5.69 29.28
C LEU A 82 -0.20 -5.62 28.18
N PHE A 83 0.04 -6.21 27.02
CA PHE A 83 -0.84 -6.16 25.84
C PHE A 83 -1.79 -7.38 25.70
N ARG A 84 -1.94 -8.23 26.75
CA ARG A 84 -2.72 -9.48 26.66
C ARG A 84 -4.20 -9.24 26.35
N HIS A 85 -4.78 -8.17 26.86
CA HIS A 85 -6.23 -7.93 26.82
C HIS A 85 -6.67 -6.93 25.74
N VAL A 86 -5.75 -6.48 24.89
CA VAL A 86 -6.06 -5.60 23.76
C VAL A 86 -6.02 -6.36 22.43
N TYR A 87 -6.79 -5.89 21.46
CA TYR A 87 -6.87 -6.55 20.17
C TYR A 87 -5.62 -6.30 19.32
N THR A 88 -4.88 -7.34 19.04
CA THR A 88 -3.69 -7.33 18.18
C THR A 88 -3.80 -8.29 16.99
N GLY A 89 -4.99 -8.87 16.78
CA GLY A 89 -5.28 -9.81 15.69
C GLY A 89 -5.50 -9.14 14.35
N VAL A 90 -5.74 -9.95 13.31
CA VAL A 90 -6.13 -9.48 11.99
C VAL A 90 -7.47 -10.09 11.62
N LYS A 91 -8.46 -9.27 11.33
CA LYS A 91 -9.73 -9.72 10.75
C LYS A 91 -9.62 -9.65 9.22
N ALA A 92 -9.62 -10.78 8.57
CA ALA A 92 -9.79 -10.89 7.13
C ALA A 92 -11.29 -10.75 6.80
N ASN A 93 -11.75 -9.56 6.51
CA ASN A 93 -13.19 -9.28 6.45
C ASN A 93 -13.81 -9.47 5.05
N THR A 94 -13.04 -9.65 3.97
CA THR A 94 -13.60 -9.73 2.61
C THR A 94 -12.66 -10.44 1.64
N LYS A 95 -13.23 -11.32 0.82
CA LYS A 95 -12.57 -11.77 -0.42
C LYS A 95 -12.42 -10.54 -1.33
N ARG A 96 -11.18 -10.16 -1.64
CA ARG A 96 -10.86 -9.04 -2.52
C ARG A 96 -10.60 -9.47 -3.96
N ALA A 97 -10.71 -10.75 -4.26
CA ALA A 97 -10.57 -11.28 -5.60
C ALA A 97 -11.88 -11.08 -6.35
N LEU A 98 -11.81 -10.45 -7.52
CA LEU A 98 -12.89 -10.45 -8.49
C LEU A 98 -13.06 -11.84 -9.09
N ASP A 99 -14.27 -12.18 -9.51
CA ASP A 99 -14.45 -13.35 -10.38
C ASP A 99 -13.81 -13.12 -11.76
N ALA A 100 -13.77 -14.18 -12.58
CA ALA A 100 -13.13 -14.10 -13.88
C ALA A 100 -13.92 -13.20 -14.87
N GLY A 101 -15.25 -13.19 -14.74
CA GLY A 101 -16.13 -12.38 -15.59
C GLY A 101 -15.94 -10.89 -15.33
N ASP A 102 -15.99 -10.48 -14.07
CA ASP A 102 -15.82 -9.08 -13.68
C ASP A 102 -14.39 -8.59 -13.96
N MET A 103 -13.38 -9.44 -13.76
CA MET A 103 -12.01 -9.11 -14.15
C MET A 103 -11.89 -8.89 -15.66
N ASN A 104 -12.50 -9.77 -16.46
CA ASN A 104 -12.48 -9.63 -17.90
C ASN A 104 -13.21 -8.37 -18.40
N LYS A 105 -14.36 -8.03 -17.78
CA LYS A 105 -15.05 -6.76 -18.05
C LYS A 105 -14.14 -5.56 -17.76
N LEU A 106 -13.50 -5.55 -16.57
CA LEU A 106 -12.63 -4.46 -16.15
C LEU A 106 -11.44 -4.25 -17.10
N LEU A 107 -10.83 -5.35 -17.57
CA LEU A 107 -9.65 -5.30 -18.44
C LEU A 107 -9.99 -5.02 -19.92
N LYS A 108 -11.16 -5.49 -20.42
CA LYS A 108 -11.46 -5.54 -21.85
C LYS A 108 -12.73 -4.80 -22.28
N ALA A 109 -13.58 -4.32 -21.35
CA ALA A 109 -14.79 -3.60 -21.75
C ALA A 109 -14.45 -2.43 -22.67
N PRO A 110 -15.20 -2.23 -23.76
CA PRO A 110 -15.03 -1.05 -24.60
C PRO A 110 -15.29 0.20 -23.75
N LEU A 111 -14.35 1.13 -23.79
CA LEU A 111 -14.52 2.42 -23.12
C LEU A 111 -15.03 3.43 -24.14
N PRO A 112 -16.01 4.28 -23.83
CA PRO A 112 -16.44 5.36 -24.70
C PRO A 112 -15.28 6.30 -25.01
N GLN A 113 -15.25 6.84 -26.21
CA GLN A 113 -14.25 7.85 -26.60
C GLN A 113 -14.29 9.12 -25.73
N SER A 114 -15.41 9.37 -25.06
CA SER A 114 -15.60 10.47 -24.11
C SER A 114 -14.97 10.23 -22.74
N LEU A 115 -14.49 9.01 -22.44
CA LEU A 115 -13.82 8.74 -21.18
C LEU A 115 -12.45 9.43 -21.12
N SER A 116 -12.12 9.95 -19.94
CA SER A 116 -10.87 10.67 -19.75
C SER A 116 -9.66 9.75 -20.00
N GLN A 117 -8.65 10.28 -20.66
CA GLN A 117 -7.36 9.62 -20.87
C GLN A 117 -6.77 9.04 -19.54
N SER A 118 -7.11 9.65 -18.41
CA SER A 118 -6.73 9.17 -17.08
C SER A 118 -7.29 7.79 -16.77
N LEU A 119 -8.55 7.53 -17.09
CA LEU A 119 -9.19 6.23 -16.85
C LEU A 119 -8.60 5.14 -17.74
N GLU A 120 -8.29 5.45 -18.99
CA GLU A 120 -7.61 4.52 -19.91
C GLU A 120 -6.22 4.16 -19.39
N LYS A 121 -5.45 5.17 -18.94
CA LYS A 121 -4.13 4.97 -18.35
C LYS A 121 -4.20 4.11 -17.07
N SER A 122 -5.17 4.37 -16.21
CA SER A 122 -5.38 3.59 -14.98
C SER A 122 -5.79 2.14 -15.28
N ARG A 123 -6.58 1.90 -16.33
CA ARG A 123 -6.88 0.55 -16.83
C ARG A 123 -5.63 -0.14 -17.37
N ALA A 124 -4.79 0.59 -18.12
CA ALA A 124 -3.54 0.05 -18.62
C ALA A 124 -2.61 -0.39 -17.45
N TRP A 125 -2.50 0.40 -16.40
CA TRP A 125 -1.74 0.02 -15.19
C TRP A 125 -2.30 -1.24 -14.54
N LEU A 126 -3.63 -1.33 -14.37
CA LEU A 126 -4.26 -2.53 -13.82
C LEU A 126 -4.00 -3.75 -14.69
N THR A 127 -4.09 -3.60 -16.01
CA THR A 127 -3.84 -4.66 -16.99
C THR A 127 -2.39 -5.13 -16.93
N LEU A 128 -1.43 -4.20 -16.89
CA LEU A 128 -0.02 -4.54 -16.73
C LEU A 128 0.25 -5.27 -15.42
N MET A 129 -0.28 -4.78 -14.30
CA MET A 129 -0.17 -5.46 -13.00
C MET A 129 -0.70 -6.89 -13.07
N PHE A 130 -1.81 -7.11 -13.76
CA PHE A 130 -2.38 -8.45 -13.95
C PHE A 130 -1.49 -9.32 -14.84
N LEU A 131 -1.10 -8.85 -16.02
CA LEU A 131 -0.29 -9.60 -16.98
C LEU A 131 1.13 -9.90 -16.46
N LEU A 132 1.66 -9.04 -15.60
CA LEU A 132 2.96 -9.21 -14.93
C LEU A 132 2.82 -9.97 -13.59
N ARG A 133 1.98 -11.01 -13.58
CA ARG A 133 1.81 -11.96 -12.46
C ARG A 133 1.40 -11.31 -11.13
N GLY A 134 0.46 -10.36 -11.19
CA GLY A 134 -0.02 -9.69 -9.99
C GLY A 134 1.00 -8.73 -9.37
N MET A 135 1.85 -8.12 -10.19
CA MET A 135 2.84 -7.12 -9.74
C MET A 135 2.14 -6.02 -8.95
N PRO A 136 2.58 -5.69 -7.73
CA PRO A 136 2.02 -4.58 -6.96
C PRO A 136 2.25 -3.24 -7.66
N PHE A 137 1.34 -2.29 -7.49
CA PHE A 137 1.50 -0.95 -8.09
C PHE A 137 2.77 -0.23 -7.65
N VAL A 138 3.23 -0.46 -6.41
CA VAL A 138 4.51 0.09 -5.96
C VAL A 138 5.68 -0.44 -6.79
N ASP A 139 5.70 -1.73 -7.09
CA ASP A 139 6.77 -2.33 -7.89
C ASP A 139 6.69 -1.84 -9.35
N LEU A 140 5.48 -1.66 -9.90
CA LEU A 140 5.26 -1.08 -11.23
C LEU A 140 5.72 0.39 -11.30
N ALA A 141 5.43 1.19 -10.27
CA ALA A 141 5.78 2.60 -10.22
C ALA A 141 7.29 2.85 -10.15
N TYR A 142 8.00 1.99 -9.40
CA TYR A 142 9.45 2.06 -9.23
C TYR A 142 10.24 1.18 -10.23
N LEU A 143 9.58 0.61 -11.24
CA LEU A 143 10.23 -0.21 -12.25
C LEU A 143 11.14 0.66 -13.13
N HIS A 144 12.42 0.31 -13.22
CA HIS A 144 13.38 1.06 -14.01
C HIS A 144 13.41 0.60 -15.47
N LYS A 145 13.82 1.49 -16.39
CA LYS A 145 14.01 1.15 -17.82
C LYS A 145 14.99 0.00 -18.00
N LYS A 146 16.05 -0.05 -17.21
CA LYS A 146 17.08 -1.10 -17.24
C LYS A 146 16.59 -2.48 -16.77
N ASP A 147 15.46 -2.54 -16.04
CA ASP A 147 14.93 -3.79 -15.53
C ASP A 147 14.23 -4.60 -16.63
N LEU A 148 13.90 -3.98 -17.77
CA LEU A 148 13.30 -4.64 -18.93
C LEU A 148 14.39 -4.95 -19.97
N GLN A 149 14.64 -6.22 -20.23
CA GLN A 149 15.58 -6.70 -21.24
C GLN A 149 14.98 -7.92 -21.96
N ASP A 150 15.04 -7.96 -23.26
CA ASP A 150 14.63 -9.09 -24.10
C ASP A 150 13.27 -9.72 -23.72
N SER A 151 12.27 -8.89 -23.47
CA SER A 151 10.94 -9.32 -23.01
C SER A 151 10.90 -10.00 -21.63
N VAL A 152 11.90 -9.74 -20.80
CA VAL A 152 11.97 -10.19 -19.41
C VAL A 152 12.15 -8.97 -18.51
N ILE A 153 11.36 -8.91 -17.43
CA ILE A 153 11.52 -7.92 -16.38
C ILE A 153 12.19 -8.59 -15.20
N SER A 154 13.37 -8.10 -14.82
CA SER A 154 14.10 -8.53 -13.62
C SER A 154 14.26 -7.36 -12.66
N TYR A 155 13.56 -7.40 -11.54
CA TYR A 155 13.51 -6.29 -10.59
C TYR A 155 13.58 -6.76 -9.13
N ARG A 156 14.01 -5.88 -8.24
CA ARG A 156 13.95 -6.14 -6.81
C ARG A 156 12.62 -5.63 -6.25
N ARG A 157 11.87 -6.54 -5.64
CA ARG A 157 10.60 -6.22 -5.01
C ARG A 157 10.77 -5.12 -3.96
N HIS A 158 10.01 -4.04 -4.09
CA HIS A 158 10.14 -2.84 -3.24
C HIS A 158 9.97 -3.17 -1.75
N LYS A 159 9.03 -4.06 -1.39
CA LYS A 159 8.73 -4.39 0.01
C LYS A 159 9.78 -5.31 0.66
N THR A 160 10.36 -6.26 -0.05
CA THR A 160 11.19 -7.34 0.53
C THR A 160 12.62 -7.35 0.03
N GLY A 161 12.95 -6.59 -1.02
CA GLY A 161 14.25 -6.61 -1.69
C GLY A 161 14.52 -7.89 -2.49
N THR A 162 13.59 -8.85 -2.51
CA THR A 162 13.72 -10.12 -3.25
C THR A 162 13.79 -9.85 -4.75
N LEU A 163 14.77 -10.45 -5.44
CA LEU A 163 14.86 -10.42 -6.89
C LEU A 163 13.73 -11.28 -7.47
N LEU A 164 12.98 -10.72 -8.40
CA LEU A 164 11.92 -11.39 -9.14
C LEU A 164 12.18 -11.23 -10.63
N THR A 165 11.89 -12.28 -11.40
CA THR A 165 11.98 -12.30 -12.85
C THR A 165 10.62 -12.69 -13.42
N VAL A 166 10.13 -11.91 -14.38
CA VAL A 166 8.83 -12.09 -15.01
C VAL A 166 8.98 -11.98 -16.52
N GLU A 167 8.58 -13.02 -17.25
CA GLU A 167 8.43 -12.95 -18.70
C GLU A 167 7.27 -12.02 -19.04
N VAL A 168 7.51 -11.15 -20.01
CA VAL A 168 6.53 -10.15 -20.45
C VAL A 168 5.76 -10.70 -21.66
N PRO A 169 4.48 -11.04 -21.52
CA PRO A 169 3.71 -11.53 -22.67
C PRO A 169 3.55 -10.45 -23.73
N PRO A 170 3.35 -10.80 -25.02
CA PRO A 170 3.26 -9.85 -26.13
C PRO A 170 2.23 -8.74 -25.91
N THR A 171 1.10 -9.06 -25.27
CA THR A 171 0.06 -8.08 -24.93
C THR A 171 0.53 -7.05 -23.90
N ALA A 172 1.31 -7.48 -22.90
CA ALA A 172 1.90 -6.55 -21.93
C ALA A 172 3.00 -5.71 -22.58
N MET A 173 3.80 -6.29 -23.49
CA MET A 173 4.82 -5.55 -24.22
C MET A 173 4.23 -4.41 -25.05
N LYS A 174 3.09 -4.64 -25.74
CA LYS A 174 2.38 -3.57 -26.45
C LYS A 174 1.98 -2.42 -25.52
N LEU A 175 1.42 -2.73 -24.36
CA LEU A 175 1.08 -1.72 -23.36
C LEU A 175 2.31 -0.99 -22.80
N ILE A 176 3.40 -1.71 -22.56
CA ILE A 176 4.66 -1.09 -22.14
C ILE A 176 5.14 -0.09 -23.20
N GLN A 177 5.19 -0.47 -24.47
CA GLN A 177 5.60 0.43 -25.55
C GLN A 177 4.70 1.66 -25.67
N GLN A 178 3.38 1.48 -25.47
CA GLN A 178 2.41 2.57 -25.55
C GLN A 178 2.53 3.57 -24.38
N TYR A 179 2.87 3.08 -23.17
CA TYR A 179 2.81 3.88 -21.94
C TYR A 179 4.17 4.10 -21.25
N LYS A 180 5.28 3.62 -21.86
CA LYS A 180 6.62 3.87 -21.31
C LYS A 180 6.94 5.36 -21.23
N SER A 181 7.81 5.73 -20.30
CA SER A 181 8.31 7.09 -20.17
C SER A 181 9.11 7.48 -21.40
N MET A 182 8.77 8.63 -21.97
CA MET A 182 9.52 9.26 -23.06
C MET A 182 10.59 10.22 -22.54
N ASP A 183 10.58 10.53 -21.26
CA ASP A 183 11.59 11.37 -20.61
C ASP A 183 12.92 10.59 -20.50
N ALA A 184 13.95 11.07 -21.19
CA ALA A 184 15.26 10.43 -21.20
C ALA A 184 15.94 10.46 -19.81
N ASP A 185 15.70 11.51 -19.04
CA ASP A 185 16.35 11.75 -17.74
C ASP A 185 15.70 10.93 -16.62
N SER A 186 14.44 10.53 -16.81
CA SER A 186 13.77 9.66 -15.83
C SER A 186 14.30 8.22 -15.88
N PRO A 187 14.72 7.65 -14.75
CA PRO A 187 15.20 6.26 -14.69
C PRO A 187 14.06 5.26 -14.81
N TYR A 188 12.80 5.67 -14.58
CA TYR A 188 11.64 4.80 -14.49
C TYR A 188 11.08 4.39 -15.86
N LEU A 189 10.62 3.16 -15.94
CA LEU A 189 10.01 2.61 -17.16
C LEU A 189 8.70 3.32 -17.50
N PHE A 190 7.92 3.72 -16.48
CA PHE A 190 6.63 4.38 -16.66
C PHE A 190 6.63 5.79 -16.06
N PRO A 191 5.90 6.76 -16.66
CA PRO A 191 5.78 8.12 -16.15
C PRO A 191 4.78 8.18 -14.98
N ILE A 192 5.01 7.37 -13.95
CA ILE A 192 4.25 7.36 -12.69
C ILE A 192 4.97 8.22 -11.67
N LEU A 193 6.30 8.15 -11.67
CA LEU A 193 7.20 8.96 -10.84
C LEU A 193 8.11 9.79 -11.74
N SER A 194 8.45 11.00 -11.29
CA SER A 194 9.31 11.91 -12.05
C SER A 194 10.78 11.46 -12.07
N GLY A 195 11.23 10.78 -11.02
CA GLY A 195 12.63 10.35 -10.89
C GLY A 195 13.62 11.44 -10.46
N ASN A 196 13.17 12.68 -10.32
CA ASN A 196 14.01 13.86 -10.06
C ASN A 196 13.83 14.40 -8.63
N ARG A 197 13.30 13.57 -7.70
CA ARG A 197 12.97 14.01 -6.35
C ARG A 197 13.74 13.24 -5.31
N GLU A 198 13.94 13.87 -4.16
CA GLU A 198 14.46 13.19 -2.98
C GLU A 198 13.48 12.09 -2.50
N SER A 199 13.98 11.11 -1.79
CA SER A 199 13.25 9.89 -1.42
C SER A 199 11.91 10.14 -0.69
N LYS A 200 11.78 11.22 0.07
CA LYS A 200 10.52 11.58 0.75
C LYS A 200 9.49 12.17 -0.20
N GLU A 201 9.92 13.05 -1.09
CA GLU A 201 9.04 13.70 -2.08
C GLU A 201 8.56 12.70 -3.12
N GLU A 202 9.43 11.80 -3.53
CA GLU A 202 9.09 10.69 -4.42
C GLU A 202 8.09 9.72 -3.77
N TYR A 203 8.23 9.43 -2.47
CA TYR A 203 7.23 8.67 -1.74
C TYR A 203 5.86 9.38 -1.70
N ILE A 204 5.83 10.69 -1.53
CA ILE A 204 4.58 11.49 -1.59
C ILE A 204 3.97 11.44 -2.99
N GLU A 205 4.78 11.56 -4.03
CA GLU A 205 4.36 11.43 -5.42
C GLU A 205 3.73 10.05 -5.68
N TYR A 206 4.39 8.98 -5.26
CA TYR A 206 3.84 7.63 -5.30
C TYR A 206 2.48 7.52 -4.57
N GLN A 207 2.34 8.11 -3.38
CA GLN A 207 1.08 8.09 -2.64
C GLN A 207 -0.05 8.81 -3.40
N HIS A 208 0.26 9.90 -4.08
CA HIS A 208 -0.70 10.60 -4.93
C HIS A 208 -1.09 9.74 -6.14
N ALA A 209 -0.12 9.15 -6.82
CA ALA A 209 -0.36 8.26 -7.96
C ALA A 209 -1.22 7.05 -7.56
N LEU A 210 -0.96 6.44 -6.40
CA LEU A 210 -1.74 5.33 -5.87
C LEU A 210 -3.20 5.73 -5.55
N ARG A 211 -3.41 6.89 -4.93
CA ARG A 211 -4.76 7.41 -4.65
C ARG A 211 -5.52 7.66 -5.95
N LYS A 212 -4.86 8.29 -6.93
CA LYS A 212 -5.43 8.56 -8.24
C LYS A 212 -5.83 7.26 -8.95
N LEU A 213 -4.93 6.28 -9.00
CA LEU A 213 -5.22 4.97 -9.57
C LEU A 213 -6.45 4.33 -8.89
N ASN A 214 -6.48 4.26 -7.56
CA ASN A 214 -7.59 3.65 -6.86
C ASN A 214 -8.92 4.40 -7.05
N TYR A 215 -8.88 5.73 -7.20
CA TYR A 215 -10.06 6.52 -7.55
C TYR A 215 -10.57 6.16 -8.95
N ASP A 216 -9.68 6.16 -9.95
CA ASP A 216 -10.02 5.82 -11.33
C ASP A 216 -10.55 4.38 -11.47
N LEU A 217 -9.94 3.43 -10.76
CA LEU A 217 -10.41 2.04 -10.74
C LEU A 217 -11.83 1.88 -10.18
N LYS A 218 -12.22 2.70 -9.21
CA LYS A 218 -13.60 2.74 -8.72
C LYS A 218 -14.56 3.28 -9.78
N GLN A 219 -14.16 4.32 -10.51
CA GLN A 219 -14.97 4.85 -11.63
C GLN A 219 -15.13 3.79 -12.74
N LEU A 220 -14.06 3.10 -13.11
CA LEU A 220 -14.09 2.01 -14.06
C LEU A 220 -15.00 0.85 -13.60
N ALA A 221 -14.97 0.51 -12.32
CA ALA A 221 -15.84 -0.51 -11.74
C ALA A 221 -17.32 -0.14 -11.86
N VAL A 222 -17.67 1.12 -11.58
CA VAL A 222 -19.03 1.64 -11.75
C VAL A 222 -19.44 1.56 -13.23
N TYR A 223 -18.58 2.02 -14.14
CA TYR A 223 -18.82 1.95 -15.58
C TYR A 223 -19.06 0.51 -16.06
N CYS A 224 -18.28 -0.46 -15.59
CA CYS A 224 -18.41 -1.88 -15.91
C CYS A 224 -19.54 -2.57 -15.15
N SER A 225 -20.36 -1.86 -14.37
CA SER A 225 -21.43 -2.41 -13.51
C SER A 225 -20.92 -3.47 -12.52
N ILE A 226 -19.70 -3.30 -12.05
CA ILE A 226 -19.08 -4.18 -11.05
C ILE A 226 -19.43 -3.66 -9.64
N LYS A 227 -20.19 -4.46 -8.88
CA LYS A 227 -20.60 -4.11 -7.50
C LYS A 227 -19.49 -4.23 -6.47
N PHE A 228 -18.32 -4.67 -6.87
CA PHE A 228 -17.18 -4.93 -5.98
C PHE A 228 -16.29 -3.68 -5.84
N ASN A 229 -15.72 -3.49 -4.64
CA ASN A 229 -14.77 -2.39 -4.42
C ASN A 229 -13.41 -2.73 -5.06
N VAL A 230 -13.17 -2.22 -6.26
CA VAL A 230 -11.94 -2.43 -7.02
C VAL A 230 -10.84 -1.48 -6.53
N SER A 231 -9.65 -2.01 -6.39
CA SER A 231 -8.44 -1.27 -6.05
C SER A 231 -7.21 -1.89 -6.74
N SER A 232 -6.09 -1.21 -6.69
CA SER A 232 -4.80 -1.74 -7.16
C SER A 232 -4.42 -3.09 -6.51
N TYR A 233 -5.01 -3.42 -5.36
CA TYR A 233 -4.78 -4.69 -4.67
C TYR A 233 -5.63 -5.85 -5.22
N THR A 234 -6.69 -5.56 -5.99
CA THR A 234 -7.65 -6.55 -6.50
C THR A 234 -6.98 -7.59 -7.41
N VAL A 235 -6.09 -7.16 -8.32
CA VAL A 235 -5.40 -8.08 -9.25
C VAL A 235 -4.48 -9.07 -8.56
N ARG A 236 -3.92 -8.70 -7.41
CA ARG A 236 -2.99 -9.55 -6.66
C ARG A 236 -3.67 -10.77 -6.01
N HIS A 237 -4.95 -10.67 -5.70
CA HIS A 237 -5.71 -11.77 -5.09
C HIS A 237 -6.22 -12.79 -6.13
N LYS A 238 -6.00 -12.51 -7.42
CA LYS A 238 -6.41 -13.37 -8.52
C LYS A 238 -5.28 -14.30 -9.00
N TRP A 239 -4.05 -13.97 -8.64
CA TRP A 239 -2.83 -14.77 -8.84
C TRP A 239 -2.47 -15.54 -7.53
#